data_74ef25358b65fd35743c4b6eeda28b44
#
_entry.id   74ef25358b65fd35743c4b6eeda28b44
#
_cell.length_a   1.000
_cell.length_b   1.000
_cell.length_c   1.000
_cell.angle_alpha   90.00
_cell.angle_beta   90.00
_cell.angle_gamma   90.00
#
_symmetry.space_group_name_H-M   'P 1'
#
loop_
_entity.id
_entity.type
_entity.pdbx_description
1 polymer ?
#
loop_
_entity_poly.entity_id
_entity_poly.type
_entity_poly.pdbx_seq_one_letter_code
_entity_poly.pdbx_strand_id
1 'polypeptide(L)'
;MNDTFMKEKPVGPLLASMALPMVFSMLVNSLYNIVDSFFVAQISEQAMAALSLVYPVQNMINAVAIGFGIGINARVSYHLGAGDKKMADTAATHGFLLSVIHGILMTVISIAVMPAFLRMYTQDETVIRMGLEYSTIVFLFSTVITISLFFEKLFQAVGRMKVSMIALLVGCISNIILDPFLIWGIGFFPKMGIQGAALATGIGQVLTIVVYMTFYILKPIPVRVTPKALKASKETDLSLYAIGVPAILNLALPSFLISFLNSVLAAYSDSYVVILGIYYKLQTFLYLPANGIIQGMRPLIGYNFGAREMKRVKKIFRLTLESSCVIMLLGTIICLLASTQLMSLFTTTPETIAAGSKALRIISAGFLVSAISVTTSGAMEGLGKGTQSLVISLFRYVIVIMPVAWLLSRFLGPTGVWNAFWLTEVFTAAVSVTVYRKTLKKA
;
A
#
# COMPACT_ATOMS: atom_id res chain seq x y z
N MET A 1 -8.82 -24.53 15.45
CA MET A 1 -9.58 -23.91 14.36
C MET A 1 -9.42 -24.81 13.15
N ASN A 2 -10.49 -25.08 12.41
CA ASN A 2 -10.38 -25.93 11.23
C ASN A 2 -9.50 -25.24 10.19
N ASP A 3 -8.33 -25.81 9.88
CA ASP A 3 -7.34 -25.20 8.96
C ASP A 3 -7.85 -25.18 7.50
N THR A 4 -9.01 -25.81 7.24
CA THR A 4 -9.64 -25.92 5.92
C THR A 4 -10.74 -24.89 5.67
N PHE A 5 -11.02 -23.98 6.63
CA PHE A 5 -12.14 -23.03 6.53
C PHE A 5 -12.10 -22.14 5.25
N MET A 6 -10.90 -21.87 4.72
CA MET A 6 -10.75 -21.07 3.50
C MET A 6 -11.25 -21.77 2.24
N LYS A 7 -11.33 -23.11 2.23
CA LYS A 7 -11.91 -23.89 1.13
C LYS A 7 -13.32 -24.38 1.40
N GLU A 8 -13.78 -24.42 2.65
CA GLU A 8 -15.07 -25.01 3.02
C GLU A 8 -16.18 -23.97 3.14
N LYS A 9 -15.91 -22.82 3.74
CA LYS A 9 -16.94 -21.77 3.97
C LYS A 9 -17.49 -21.20 2.66
N PRO A 10 -18.76 -20.77 2.64
CA PRO A 10 -19.34 -20.04 1.51
C PRO A 10 -18.50 -18.82 1.15
N VAL A 11 -18.24 -18.61 -0.15
CA VAL A 11 -17.25 -17.62 -0.62
C VAL A 11 -17.62 -16.18 -0.25
N GLY A 12 -18.90 -15.78 -0.35
CA GLY A 12 -19.33 -14.41 -0.04
C GLY A 12 -19.05 -14.01 1.41
N PRO A 13 -19.62 -14.70 2.41
CA PRO A 13 -19.33 -14.43 3.82
C PRO A 13 -17.85 -14.57 4.18
N LEU A 14 -17.15 -15.52 3.55
CA LEU A 14 -15.71 -15.69 3.76
C LEU A 14 -14.93 -14.46 3.28
N LEU A 15 -15.18 -14.00 2.04
CA LEU A 15 -14.55 -12.79 1.49
C LEU A 15 -14.86 -11.57 2.36
N ALA A 16 -16.10 -11.38 2.78
CA ALA A 16 -16.48 -10.27 3.65
C ALA A 16 -15.73 -10.32 4.99
N SER A 17 -15.62 -11.51 5.60
CA SER A 17 -14.89 -11.68 6.88
C SER A 17 -13.39 -11.38 6.78
N MET A 18 -12.82 -11.50 5.59
CA MET A 18 -11.41 -11.19 5.31
C MET A 18 -11.22 -9.72 4.88
N ALA A 19 -12.15 -9.21 4.09
CA ALA A 19 -12.05 -7.88 3.50
C ALA A 19 -12.40 -6.75 4.48
N LEU A 20 -13.50 -6.89 5.24
CA LEU A 20 -13.95 -5.81 6.14
C LEU A 20 -12.90 -5.39 7.19
N PRO A 21 -12.18 -6.31 7.87
CA PRO A 21 -11.09 -5.90 8.76
C PRO A 21 -10.00 -5.12 8.04
N MET A 22 -9.69 -5.46 6.78
CA MET A 22 -8.66 -4.77 6.00
C MET A 22 -9.11 -3.38 5.55
N VAL A 23 -10.35 -3.23 5.09
CA VAL A 23 -10.93 -1.92 4.76
C VAL A 23 -10.88 -1.01 5.98
N PHE A 24 -11.30 -1.51 7.15
CA PHE A 24 -11.27 -0.74 8.39
C PHE A 24 -9.84 -0.38 8.81
N SER A 25 -8.91 -1.33 8.71
CA SER A 25 -7.49 -1.09 8.99
C SER A 25 -6.90 0.01 8.12
N MET A 26 -7.18 -0.03 6.82
CA MET A 26 -6.69 0.98 5.88
C MET A 26 -7.28 2.37 6.16
N LEU A 27 -8.57 2.43 6.53
CA LEU A 27 -9.23 3.68 6.92
C LEU A 27 -8.54 4.29 8.15
N VAL A 28 -8.34 3.50 9.20
CA VAL A 28 -7.69 3.96 10.42
C VAL A 28 -6.24 4.38 10.16
N ASN A 29 -5.51 3.64 9.33
CA ASN A 29 -4.15 4.00 8.94
C ASN A 29 -4.10 5.33 8.18
N SER A 30 -5.08 5.59 7.31
CA SER A 30 -5.16 6.88 6.60
C SER A 30 -5.47 8.04 7.57
N LEU A 31 -6.39 7.83 8.51
CA LEU A 31 -6.71 8.83 9.53
C LEU A 31 -5.52 9.09 10.46
N TYR A 32 -4.82 8.05 10.87
CA TYR A 32 -3.60 8.16 11.67
C TYR A 32 -2.56 9.05 10.99
N ASN A 33 -2.27 8.82 9.70
CA ASN A 33 -1.30 9.65 8.97
C ASN A 33 -1.68 11.13 8.91
N ILE A 34 -2.99 11.43 8.85
CA ILE A 34 -3.47 12.82 8.89
C ILE A 34 -3.26 13.43 10.27
N VAL A 35 -3.58 12.70 11.35
CA VAL A 35 -3.44 13.17 12.74
C VAL A 35 -1.97 13.38 13.10
N ASP A 36 -1.08 12.44 12.74
CA ASP A 36 0.36 12.58 12.95
C ASP A 36 0.90 13.84 12.25
N SER A 37 0.56 14.03 10.97
CA SER A 37 0.94 15.22 10.23
C SER A 37 0.37 16.52 10.84
N PHE A 38 -0.84 16.48 11.38
CA PHE A 38 -1.45 17.60 12.08
C PHE A 38 -0.64 18.00 13.33
N PHE A 39 -0.23 17.02 14.14
CA PHE A 39 0.60 17.32 15.32
C PHE A 39 1.96 17.87 14.95
N VAL A 40 2.62 17.33 13.92
CA VAL A 40 3.91 17.87 13.44
C VAL A 40 3.75 19.31 12.90
N ALA A 41 2.66 19.60 12.18
CA ALA A 41 2.38 20.96 11.70
C ALA A 41 2.20 21.97 12.83
N GLN A 42 1.76 21.55 14.02
CA GLN A 42 1.65 22.41 15.21
C GLN A 42 3.02 22.74 15.83
N ILE A 43 4.10 22.06 15.48
CA ILE A 43 5.45 22.36 15.98
C ILE A 43 5.96 23.62 15.27
N SER A 44 6.06 23.59 13.94
CA SER A 44 6.46 24.70 13.08
C SER A 44 6.27 24.34 11.60
N GLU A 45 6.28 25.35 10.72
CA GLU A 45 6.30 25.15 9.27
C GLU A 45 7.55 24.38 8.82
N GLN A 46 8.70 24.64 9.44
CA GLN A 46 9.95 23.95 9.16
C GLN A 46 9.87 22.46 9.54
N ALA A 47 9.20 22.11 10.64
CA ALA A 47 8.99 20.71 11.03
C ALA A 47 8.12 19.99 9.99
N MET A 48 7.05 20.64 9.50
CA MET A 48 6.21 20.06 8.46
C MET A 48 6.95 19.93 7.11
N ALA A 49 7.80 20.91 6.76
CA ALA A 49 8.66 20.82 5.58
C ALA A 49 9.65 19.66 5.71
N ALA A 50 10.28 19.49 6.88
CA ALA A 50 11.20 18.40 7.18
C ALA A 50 10.50 17.03 7.04
N LEU A 51 9.32 16.86 7.65
CA LEU A 51 8.51 15.64 7.53
C LEU A 51 8.21 15.31 6.06
N SER A 52 7.81 16.31 5.29
CA SER A 52 7.47 16.15 3.88
C SER A 52 8.66 15.70 3.03
N LEU A 53 9.87 16.19 3.33
CA LEU A 53 11.10 15.77 2.65
C LEU A 53 11.58 14.37 3.08
N VAL A 54 11.32 13.95 4.31
CA VAL A 54 11.67 12.59 4.80
C VAL A 54 10.70 11.53 4.26
N TYR A 55 9.44 11.91 4.06
CA TYR A 55 8.36 10.98 3.68
C TYR A 55 8.66 10.08 2.47
N PRO A 56 9.25 10.53 1.35
CA PRO A 56 9.56 9.66 0.22
C PRO A 56 10.48 8.49 0.58
N VAL A 57 11.50 8.72 1.40
CA VAL A 57 12.43 7.66 1.85
C VAL A 57 11.72 6.70 2.81
N GLN A 58 10.91 7.21 3.72
CA GLN A 58 10.09 6.39 4.62
C GLN A 58 9.08 5.54 3.84
N ASN A 59 8.45 6.10 2.81
CA ASN A 59 7.51 5.37 1.95
C ASN A 59 8.22 4.27 1.13
N MET A 60 9.47 4.47 0.74
CA MET A 60 10.27 3.44 0.08
C MET A 60 10.54 2.24 1.01
N ILE A 61 10.84 2.47 2.30
CA ILE A 61 10.98 1.41 3.30
C ILE A 61 9.68 0.61 3.40
N ASN A 62 8.54 1.30 3.49
CA ASN A 62 7.22 0.66 3.53
C ASN A 62 6.93 -0.13 2.25
N ALA A 63 7.26 0.41 1.08
CA ALA A 63 7.06 -0.27 -0.20
C ALA A 63 7.86 -1.58 -0.29
N VAL A 64 9.13 -1.57 0.16
CA VAL A 64 9.96 -2.79 0.22
C VAL A 64 9.34 -3.81 1.18
N ALA A 65 8.96 -3.39 2.37
CA ALA A 65 8.42 -4.29 3.39
C ALA A 65 7.04 -4.86 2.99
N ILE A 66 6.13 -4.04 2.48
CA ILE A 66 4.80 -4.47 2.02
C ILE A 66 4.92 -5.37 0.79
N GLY A 67 5.71 -4.95 -0.20
CA GLY A 67 5.85 -5.70 -1.46
C GLY A 67 6.48 -7.07 -1.23
N PHE A 68 7.55 -7.15 -0.44
CA PHE A 68 8.14 -8.44 -0.08
C PHE A 68 7.17 -9.30 0.75
N GLY A 69 6.42 -8.67 1.68
CA GLY A 69 5.39 -9.32 2.47
C GLY A 69 4.24 -9.92 1.63
N ILE A 70 3.91 -9.31 0.47
CA ILE A 70 2.94 -9.90 -0.49
C ILE A 70 3.47 -11.23 -1.04
N GLY A 71 4.77 -11.33 -1.31
CA GLY A 71 5.41 -12.58 -1.70
C GLY A 71 5.28 -13.67 -0.64
N ILE A 72 5.53 -13.32 0.62
CA ILE A 72 5.36 -14.22 1.78
C ILE A 72 3.91 -14.69 1.89
N ASN A 73 2.96 -13.75 1.84
CA ASN A 73 1.53 -14.04 1.91
C ASN A 73 1.10 -15.05 0.83
N ALA A 74 1.49 -14.82 -0.43
CA ALA A 74 1.13 -15.66 -1.55
C ALA A 74 1.72 -17.07 -1.42
N ARG A 75 2.99 -17.22 -1.02
CA ARG A 75 3.66 -18.52 -0.89
C ARG A 75 3.13 -19.31 0.30
N VAL A 76 2.99 -18.66 1.46
CA VAL A 76 2.46 -19.32 2.66
C VAL A 76 1.03 -19.81 2.43
N SER A 77 0.16 -18.95 1.91
CA SER A 77 -1.24 -19.33 1.64
C SER A 77 -1.35 -20.44 0.60
N TYR A 78 -0.53 -20.42 -0.45
CA TYR A 78 -0.47 -21.48 -1.46
C TYR A 78 -0.09 -22.83 -0.86
N HIS A 79 1.01 -22.89 -0.10
CA HIS A 79 1.49 -24.15 0.50
C HIS A 79 0.52 -24.70 1.55
N LEU A 80 -0.13 -23.80 2.32
CA LEU A 80 -1.20 -24.24 3.23
C LEU A 80 -2.38 -24.84 2.48
N GLY A 81 -2.79 -24.22 1.38
CA GLY A 81 -3.85 -24.75 0.51
C GLY A 81 -3.49 -26.10 -0.11
N ALA A 82 -2.24 -26.28 -0.51
CA ALA A 82 -1.70 -27.53 -1.03
C ALA A 82 -1.53 -28.64 0.03
N GLY A 83 -1.74 -28.31 1.32
CA GLY A 83 -1.52 -29.25 2.43
C GLY A 83 -0.04 -29.45 2.78
N ASP A 84 0.86 -28.68 2.16
CA ASP A 84 2.30 -28.77 2.40
C ASP A 84 2.75 -27.81 3.51
N LYS A 85 2.47 -28.22 4.75
CA LYS A 85 2.82 -27.45 5.93
C LYS A 85 4.32 -27.21 6.06
N LYS A 86 5.15 -28.17 5.64
CA LYS A 86 6.61 -28.05 5.73
C LYS A 86 7.10 -26.90 4.84
N MET A 87 6.61 -26.82 3.61
CA MET A 87 6.96 -25.71 2.71
C MET A 87 6.36 -24.39 3.16
N ALA A 88 5.18 -24.39 3.78
CA ALA A 88 4.61 -23.19 4.39
C ALA A 88 5.49 -22.65 5.52
N ASP A 89 5.97 -23.54 6.43
CA ASP A 89 6.90 -23.17 7.50
C ASP A 89 8.25 -22.69 6.95
N THR A 90 8.75 -23.32 5.88
CA THR A 90 9.98 -22.89 5.19
C THR A 90 9.82 -21.51 4.58
N ALA A 91 8.74 -21.26 3.83
CA ALA A 91 8.47 -19.95 3.23
C ALA A 91 8.32 -18.84 4.29
N ALA A 92 7.65 -19.14 5.42
CA ALA A 92 7.51 -18.19 6.52
C ALA A 92 8.86 -17.92 7.22
N THR A 93 9.68 -18.95 7.44
CA THR A 93 10.97 -18.82 8.13
C THR A 93 11.98 -18.02 7.28
N HIS A 94 12.10 -18.35 6.00
CA HIS A 94 12.92 -17.59 5.06
C HIS A 94 12.39 -16.16 4.89
N GLY A 95 11.07 -16.01 4.78
CA GLY A 95 10.43 -14.69 4.72
C GLY A 95 10.75 -13.83 5.95
N PHE A 96 10.75 -14.40 7.15
CA PHE A 96 11.13 -13.71 8.37
C PHE A 96 12.60 -13.26 8.35
N LEU A 97 13.53 -14.19 8.04
CA LEU A 97 14.96 -13.89 7.97
C LEU A 97 15.25 -12.78 6.96
N LEU A 98 14.70 -12.90 5.76
CA LEU A 98 14.89 -11.90 4.71
C LEU A 98 14.25 -10.54 5.08
N SER A 99 13.11 -10.53 5.76
CA SER A 99 12.50 -9.29 6.28
C SER A 99 13.41 -8.60 7.30
N VAL A 100 14.06 -9.35 8.19
CA VAL A 100 15.05 -8.78 9.13
C VAL A 100 16.25 -8.21 8.37
N ILE A 101 16.78 -8.94 7.39
CA ILE A 101 17.91 -8.47 6.55
C ILE A 101 17.53 -7.19 5.81
N HIS A 102 16.35 -7.16 5.16
CA HIS A 102 15.87 -5.94 4.49
C HIS A 102 15.73 -4.78 5.48
N GLY A 103 15.20 -5.02 6.67
CA GLY A 103 15.06 -4.00 7.70
C GLY A 103 16.39 -3.39 8.10
N ILE A 104 17.42 -4.22 8.35
CA ILE A 104 18.78 -3.76 8.68
C ILE A 104 19.36 -2.98 7.51
N LEU A 105 19.26 -3.49 6.28
CA LEU A 105 19.76 -2.80 5.10
C LEU A 105 19.06 -1.45 4.89
N MET A 106 17.73 -1.39 5.02
CA MET A 106 16.98 -0.14 4.91
C MET A 106 17.39 0.86 6.01
N THR A 107 17.57 0.41 7.25
CA THR A 107 18.09 1.26 8.33
C THR A 107 19.42 1.91 7.94
N VAL A 108 20.41 1.10 7.56
CA VAL A 108 21.75 1.60 7.24
C VAL A 108 21.75 2.52 6.02
N ILE A 109 21.11 2.08 4.93
CA ILE A 109 21.09 2.84 3.67
C ILE A 109 20.34 4.16 3.86
N SER A 110 19.15 4.13 4.48
CA SER A 110 18.33 5.35 4.63
C SER A 110 19.00 6.38 5.54
N ILE A 111 19.61 5.98 6.64
CA ILE A 111 20.37 6.91 7.52
C ILE A 111 21.58 7.49 6.78
N ALA A 112 22.31 6.67 6.03
CA ALA A 112 23.49 7.12 5.30
C ALA A 112 23.18 8.10 4.16
N VAL A 113 22.07 7.88 3.45
CA VAL A 113 21.68 8.68 2.28
C VAL A 113 20.97 9.97 2.68
N MET A 114 20.28 9.99 3.82
CA MET A 114 19.40 11.10 4.19
C MET A 114 20.05 12.48 4.25
N PRO A 115 21.30 12.66 4.77
CA PRO A 115 21.95 13.98 4.80
C PRO A 115 22.16 14.56 3.41
N ALA A 116 22.62 13.76 2.46
CA ALA A 116 22.81 14.18 1.07
C ALA A 116 21.46 14.45 0.40
N PHE A 117 20.47 13.60 0.65
CA PHE A 117 19.11 13.74 0.09
C PHE A 117 18.47 15.06 0.51
N LEU A 118 18.47 15.42 1.80
CA LEU A 118 17.90 16.67 2.28
C LEU A 118 18.56 17.89 1.65
N ARG A 119 19.91 17.91 1.56
CA ARG A 119 20.68 19.01 0.96
C ARG A 119 20.42 19.19 -0.54
N MET A 120 19.91 18.17 -1.23
CA MET A 120 19.52 18.30 -2.64
C MET A 120 18.23 19.11 -2.81
N TYR A 121 17.35 19.15 -1.78
CA TYR A 121 16.02 19.77 -1.88
C TYR A 121 15.90 21.08 -1.14
N THR A 122 16.74 21.36 -0.14
CA THR A 122 16.67 22.60 0.65
C THR A 122 18.05 23.06 1.10
N GLN A 123 18.18 24.39 1.28
CA GLN A 123 19.34 25.06 1.88
C GLN A 123 19.00 25.56 3.31
N ASP A 124 17.78 25.38 3.79
CA ASP A 124 17.40 25.76 5.15
C ASP A 124 17.98 24.77 6.16
N GLU A 125 19.02 25.18 6.88
CA GLU A 125 19.70 24.36 7.89
C GLU A 125 18.78 23.93 9.03
N THR A 126 17.70 24.69 9.32
CA THR A 126 16.71 24.28 10.33
C THR A 126 15.89 23.09 9.84
N VAL A 127 15.44 23.13 8.59
CA VAL A 127 14.70 22.02 7.94
C VAL A 127 15.59 20.80 7.82
N ILE A 128 16.88 20.96 7.42
CA ILE A 128 17.84 19.86 7.32
C ILE A 128 18.04 19.22 8.69
N ARG A 129 18.31 20.02 9.73
CA ARG A 129 18.49 19.51 11.09
C ARG A 129 17.29 18.75 11.59
N MET A 130 16.07 19.35 11.50
CA MET A 130 14.82 18.69 11.91
C MET A 130 14.56 17.42 11.12
N GLY A 131 14.85 17.43 9.82
CA GLY A 131 14.72 16.26 8.97
C GLY A 131 15.66 15.12 9.38
N LEU A 132 16.90 15.43 9.75
CA LEU A 132 17.86 14.45 10.25
C LEU A 132 17.46 13.93 11.64
N GLU A 133 17.02 14.79 12.53
CA GLU A 133 16.54 14.41 13.87
C GLU A 133 15.35 13.44 13.78
N TYR A 134 14.37 13.74 12.92
CA TYR A 134 13.21 12.87 12.70
C TYR A 134 13.60 11.57 12.01
N SER A 135 14.30 11.66 10.87
CA SER A 135 14.59 10.50 10.04
C SER A 135 15.51 9.50 10.70
N THR A 136 16.51 9.96 11.46
CA THR A 136 17.41 9.05 12.19
C THR A 136 16.64 8.15 13.15
N ILE A 137 15.71 8.73 13.92
CA ILE A 137 14.90 7.96 14.86
C ILE A 137 13.96 7.01 14.10
N VAL A 138 13.18 7.51 13.13
CA VAL A 138 12.23 6.67 12.39
C VAL A 138 12.94 5.54 11.63
N PHE A 139 14.10 5.79 11.04
CA PHE A 139 14.82 4.78 10.28
C PHE A 139 15.50 3.73 11.16
N LEU A 140 15.83 4.03 12.42
CA LEU A 140 16.25 3.02 13.39
C LEU A 140 15.15 1.97 13.64
N PHE A 141 13.89 2.35 13.48
CA PHE A 141 12.77 1.41 13.58
C PHE A 141 12.45 0.67 12.27
N SER A 142 13.22 0.86 11.16
CA SER A 142 12.93 0.17 9.89
C SER A 142 12.91 -1.35 10.04
N THR A 143 13.80 -1.92 10.84
CA THR A 143 13.79 -3.36 11.13
C THR A 143 12.51 -3.76 11.88
N VAL A 144 12.04 -2.94 12.82
CA VAL A 144 10.79 -3.16 13.53
C VAL A 144 9.60 -3.10 12.56
N ILE A 145 9.60 -2.14 11.64
CA ILE A 145 8.56 -1.99 10.60
C ILE A 145 8.51 -3.23 9.70
N THR A 146 9.65 -3.70 9.20
CA THR A 146 9.71 -4.87 8.32
C THR A 146 9.25 -6.15 9.03
N ILE A 147 9.59 -6.33 10.31
CA ILE A 147 9.12 -7.46 11.13
C ILE A 147 7.61 -7.34 11.40
N SER A 148 7.11 -6.14 11.69
CA SER A 148 5.67 -5.89 11.88
C SER A 148 4.87 -6.27 10.62
N LEU A 149 5.34 -5.82 9.45
CA LEU A 149 4.71 -6.13 8.17
C LEU A 149 4.85 -7.61 7.78
N PHE A 150 5.94 -8.27 8.15
CA PHE A 150 6.06 -9.73 8.03
C PHE A 150 4.94 -10.44 8.78
N PHE A 151 4.75 -10.14 10.07
CA PHE A 151 3.68 -10.76 10.87
C PHE A 151 2.30 -10.40 10.32
N GLU A 152 2.08 -9.16 9.89
CA GLU A 152 0.83 -8.76 9.24
C GLU A 152 0.52 -9.70 8.07
N LYS A 153 1.47 -9.90 7.16
CA LYS A 153 1.28 -10.74 5.97
C LYS A 153 1.18 -12.21 6.31
N LEU A 154 1.87 -12.68 7.35
CA LEU A 154 1.75 -14.04 7.85
C LEU A 154 0.35 -14.31 8.42
N PHE A 155 -0.17 -13.44 9.29
CA PHE A 155 -1.52 -13.57 9.83
C PHE A 155 -2.59 -13.45 8.74
N GLN A 156 -2.39 -12.59 7.74
CA GLN A 156 -3.25 -12.51 6.56
C GLN A 156 -3.22 -13.81 5.76
N ALA A 157 -2.05 -14.42 5.54
CA ALA A 157 -1.89 -15.67 4.79
C ALA A 157 -2.66 -16.85 5.40
N VAL A 158 -2.75 -16.88 6.73
CA VAL A 158 -3.52 -17.91 7.46
C VAL A 158 -4.98 -17.49 7.72
N GLY A 159 -5.45 -16.40 7.10
CA GLY A 159 -6.84 -15.96 7.18
C GLY A 159 -7.25 -15.30 8.50
N ARG A 160 -6.29 -14.84 9.32
CA ARG A 160 -6.57 -14.15 10.59
C ARG A 160 -6.53 -12.63 10.46
N MET A 161 -7.31 -12.07 9.53
CA MET A 161 -7.36 -10.62 9.25
C MET A 161 -7.73 -9.76 10.47
N LYS A 162 -8.57 -10.28 11.37
CA LYS A 162 -8.92 -9.58 12.61
C LYS A 162 -7.70 -9.32 13.51
N VAL A 163 -6.72 -10.24 13.53
CA VAL A 163 -5.49 -10.03 14.28
C VAL A 163 -4.67 -8.90 13.66
N SER A 164 -4.54 -8.88 12.35
CA SER A 164 -3.87 -7.78 11.62
C SER A 164 -4.54 -6.44 11.90
N MET A 165 -5.87 -6.39 11.89
CA MET A 165 -6.62 -5.19 12.23
C MET A 165 -6.35 -4.73 13.67
N ILE A 166 -6.44 -5.63 14.65
CA ILE A 166 -6.23 -5.28 16.07
C ILE A 166 -4.80 -4.77 16.29
N ALA A 167 -3.81 -5.45 15.73
CA ALA A 167 -2.41 -5.06 15.87
C ALA A 167 -2.15 -3.66 15.30
N LEU A 168 -2.66 -3.39 14.09
CA LEU A 168 -2.53 -2.08 13.45
C LEU A 168 -3.27 -1.00 14.24
N LEU A 169 -4.48 -1.28 14.72
CA LEU A 169 -5.25 -0.34 15.57
C LEU A 169 -4.47 0.04 16.83
N VAL A 170 -3.90 -0.94 17.53
CA VAL A 170 -3.09 -0.68 18.73
C VAL A 170 -1.92 0.22 18.40
N GLY A 171 -1.20 -0.05 17.32
CA GLY A 171 -0.09 0.78 16.87
C GLY A 171 -0.50 2.23 16.55
N CYS A 172 -1.54 2.40 15.74
CA CYS A 172 -2.04 3.73 15.35
C CYS A 172 -2.58 4.53 16.54
N ILE A 173 -3.41 3.91 17.38
CA ILE A 173 -4.00 4.58 18.56
C ILE A 173 -2.90 4.96 19.55
N SER A 174 -1.94 4.07 19.81
CA SER A 174 -0.81 4.36 20.69
C SER A 174 0.02 5.53 20.19
N ASN A 175 0.28 5.60 18.89
CA ASN A 175 0.99 6.73 18.30
C ASN A 175 0.20 8.04 18.49
N ILE A 176 -1.08 8.09 18.12
CA ILE A 176 -1.95 9.28 18.28
C ILE A 176 -1.96 9.77 19.73
N ILE A 177 -1.95 8.84 20.71
CA ILE A 177 -1.91 9.20 22.13
C ILE A 177 -0.51 9.71 22.52
N LEU A 178 0.56 9.05 22.06
CA LEU A 178 1.93 9.39 22.45
C LEU A 178 2.43 10.68 21.81
N ASP A 179 1.96 11.03 20.61
CA ASP A 179 2.38 12.24 19.89
C ASP A 179 2.30 13.50 20.78
N PRO A 180 1.16 13.90 21.35
CA PRO A 180 1.09 15.10 22.18
C PRO A 180 1.97 15.01 23.43
N PHE A 181 2.09 13.81 24.04
CA PHE A 181 2.91 13.65 25.23
C PHE A 181 4.40 13.84 24.96
N LEU A 182 4.91 13.28 23.85
CA LEU A 182 6.33 13.34 23.51
C LEU A 182 6.69 14.64 22.78
N ILE A 183 5.81 15.17 21.94
CA ILE A 183 6.07 16.42 21.20
C ILE A 183 6.14 17.61 22.17
N TRP A 184 5.16 17.76 23.04
CA TRP A 184 5.06 18.93 23.93
C TRP A 184 5.55 18.70 25.35
N GLY A 185 5.86 17.44 25.73
CA GLY A 185 6.38 17.14 27.07
C GLY A 185 5.28 17.24 28.14
N ILE A 186 4.13 16.58 27.90
CA ILE A 186 3.02 16.57 28.85
C ILE A 186 3.28 15.59 29.97
N GLY A 187 3.05 16.01 31.20
CA GLY A 187 3.24 15.19 32.40
C GLY A 187 4.73 14.99 32.74
N PHE A 188 5.19 13.77 32.83
CA PHE A 188 6.59 13.41 33.14
C PHE A 188 7.48 13.23 31.90
N PHE A 189 6.92 13.37 30.71
CA PHE A 189 7.68 13.24 29.48
C PHE A 189 8.48 14.50 29.14
N PRO A 190 9.74 14.39 28.65
CA PRO A 190 10.48 15.54 28.18
C PRO A 190 9.87 16.07 26.88
N LYS A 191 9.96 17.38 26.67
CA LYS A 191 9.57 18.00 25.38
C LYS A 191 10.59 17.64 24.32
N MET A 192 10.19 16.86 23.33
CA MET A 192 11.08 16.34 22.28
C MET A 192 10.83 16.94 20.90
N GLY A 193 9.73 17.70 20.71
CA GLY A 193 9.41 18.28 19.40
C GLY A 193 9.29 17.20 18.31
N ILE A 194 9.93 17.40 17.15
CA ILE A 194 9.85 16.49 16.00
C ILE A 194 10.47 15.09 16.29
N GLN A 195 11.44 15.02 17.19
CA GLN A 195 11.99 13.73 17.66
C GLN A 195 10.93 12.93 18.42
N GLY A 196 10.04 13.62 19.15
CA GLY A 196 8.92 13.02 19.87
C GLY A 196 7.93 12.34 18.92
N ALA A 197 7.58 12.99 17.81
CA ALA A 197 6.74 12.39 16.77
C ALA A 197 7.39 11.13 16.15
N ALA A 198 8.68 11.20 15.84
CA ALA A 198 9.43 10.04 15.33
C ALA A 198 9.44 8.87 16.33
N LEU A 199 9.66 9.16 17.60
CA LEU A 199 9.69 8.15 18.67
C LEU A 199 8.30 7.54 18.91
N ALA A 200 7.24 8.35 18.90
CA ALA A 200 5.84 7.87 19.02
C ALA A 200 5.50 6.89 17.89
N THR A 201 5.90 7.21 16.65
CA THR A 201 5.76 6.31 15.49
C THR A 201 6.50 4.99 15.73
N GLY A 202 7.75 5.04 16.18
CA GLY A 202 8.54 3.85 16.48
C GLY A 202 7.94 2.98 17.58
N ILE A 203 7.49 3.59 18.70
CA ILE A 203 6.81 2.89 19.79
C ILE A 203 5.51 2.23 19.32
N GLY A 204 4.72 2.92 18.49
CA GLY A 204 3.52 2.36 17.88
C GLY A 204 3.81 1.08 17.08
N GLN A 205 4.90 1.05 16.31
CA GLN A 205 5.34 -0.14 15.57
C GLN A 205 5.79 -1.28 16.50
N VAL A 206 6.50 -0.97 17.58
CA VAL A 206 6.88 -1.96 18.60
C VAL A 206 5.64 -2.58 19.25
N LEU A 207 4.66 -1.77 19.63
CA LEU A 207 3.40 -2.25 20.22
C LEU A 207 2.61 -3.11 19.25
N THR A 208 2.62 -2.78 17.94
CA THR A 208 2.06 -3.62 16.88
C THR A 208 2.69 -5.01 16.89
N ILE A 209 4.03 -5.11 16.96
CA ILE A 209 4.73 -6.41 17.06
C ILE A 209 4.36 -7.14 18.34
N VAL A 210 4.29 -6.45 19.48
CA VAL A 210 3.91 -7.06 20.76
C VAL A 210 2.53 -7.72 20.64
N VAL A 211 1.56 -7.07 20.01
CA VAL A 211 0.25 -7.66 19.73
C VAL A 211 0.36 -8.90 18.85
N TYR A 212 1.10 -8.83 17.73
CA TYR A 212 1.32 -9.99 16.87
C TYR A 212 1.95 -11.15 17.61
N MET A 213 3.01 -10.91 18.38
CA MET A 213 3.69 -11.93 19.15
C MET A 213 2.78 -12.54 20.22
N THR A 214 1.97 -11.72 20.89
CA THR A 214 0.97 -12.19 21.86
C THR A 214 -0.01 -13.18 21.22
N PHE A 215 -0.57 -12.81 20.04
CA PHE A 215 -1.46 -13.73 19.34
C PHE A 215 -0.73 -14.95 18.78
N TYR A 216 0.51 -14.81 18.32
CA TYR A 216 1.32 -15.91 17.80
C TYR A 216 1.61 -16.97 18.87
N ILE A 217 1.87 -16.53 20.12
CA ILE A 217 2.16 -17.41 21.26
C ILE A 217 0.88 -18.00 21.85
N LEU A 218 -0.12 -17.14 22.15
CA LEU A 218 -1.33 -17.56 22.87
C LEU A 218 -2.36 -18.28 21.99
N LYS A 219 -2.40 -17.98 20.70
CA LYS A 219 -3.34 -18.56 19.74
C LYS A 219 -2.58 -19.08 18.51
N PRO A 220 -1.89 -20.24 18.62
CA PRO A 220 -1.04 -20.75 17.56
C PRO A 220 -1.72 -20.77 16.19
N ILE A 221 -0.97 -20.38 15.18
CA ILE A 221 -1.36 -20.46 13.77
C ILE A 221 -0.78 -21.75 13.15
N PRO A 222 -1.33 -22.23 12.02
CA PRO A 222 -0.87 -23.48 11.40
C PRO A 222 0.59 -23.41 10.89
N VAL A 223 1.17 -22.21 10.77
CA VAL A 223 2.53 -21.98 10.26
C VAL A 223 3.47 -21.57 11.39
N ARG A 224 4.67 -22.13 11.37
CA ARG A 224 5.70 -21.87 12.38
C ARG A 224 6.98 -21.30 11.77
N VAL A 225 7.48 -20.23 12.34
CA VAL A 225 8.84 -19.75 12.11
C VAL A 225 9.78 -20.57 13.00
N THR A 226 10.67 -21.34 12.40
CA THR A 226 11.51 -22.28 13.16
C THR A 226 12.92 -22.38 12.57
N PRO A 227 13.98 -22.41 13.41
CA PRO A 227 15.36 -22.59 12.93
C PRO A 227 15.55 -23.90 12.13
N LYS A 228 14.74 -24.92 12.39
CA LYS A 228 14.81 -26.18 11.63
C LYS A 228 14.48 -26.03 10.15
N ALA A 229 13.73 -24.99 9.77
CA ALA A 229 13.35 -24.66 8.40
C ALA A 229 14.35 -23.71 7.69
N LEU A 230 15.42 -23.28 8.38
CA LEU A 230 16.48 -22.40 7.82
C LEU A 230 17.48 -23.11 6.90
N LYS A 231 17.25 -24.37 6.53
CA LYS A 231 18.11 -25.03 5.54
C LYS A 231 18.08 -24.19 4.25
N ALA A 232 19.28 -23.77 3.79
CA ALA A 232 19.41 -22.96 2.59
C ALA A 232 18.59 -23.53 1.43
N SER A 233 17.57 -22.76 1.01
CA SER A 233 16.69 -23.11 -0.09
C SER A 233 16.64 -21.93 -1.06
N LYS A 234 17.60 -21.88 -1.98
CA LYS A 234 17.65 -20.89 -3.04
C LYS A 234 16.32 -20.84 -3.82
N GLU A 235 15.67 -21.96 -3.98
CA GLU A 235 14.38 -22.06 -4.66
C GLU A 235 13.27 -21.32 -3.89
N THR A 236 13.23 -21.48 -2.56
CA THR A 236 12.28 -20.75 -1.70
C THR A 236 12.52 -19.25 -1.78
N ASP A 237 13.78 -18.82 -1.63
CA ASP A 237 14.12 -17.39 -1.69
C ASP A 237 13.76 -16.78 -3.04
N LEU A 238 14.16 -17.41 -4.14
CA LEU A 238 13.81 -16.96 -5.48
C LEU A 238 12.29 -16.88 -5.67
N SER A 239 11.55 -17.82 -5.10
CA SER A 239 10.10 -17.83 -5.19
C SER A 239 9.43 -16.66 -4.44
N LEU A 240 10.00 -16.25 -3.30
CA LEU A 240 9.55 -15.06 -2.56
C LEU A 240 9.86 -13.78 -3.34
N TYR A 241 11.08 -13.65 -3.86
CA TYR A 241 11.49 -12.49 -4.65
C TYR A 241 10.76 -12.39 -6.00
N ALA A 242 10.44 -13.51 -6.64
CA ALA A 242 9.68 -13.53 -7.90
C ALA A 242 8.28 -12.89 -7.79
N ILE A 243 7.74 -12.79 -6.57
CA ILE A 243 6.48 -12.10 -6.29
C ILE A 243 6.77 -10.75 -5.61
N GLY A 244 7.68 -10.74 -4.64
CA GLY A 244 7.98 -9.58 -3.81
C GLY A 244 8.56 -8.41 -4.61
N VAL A 245 9.56 -8.64 -5.48
CA VAL A 245 10.15 -7.57 -6.30
C VAL A 245 9.13 -6.92 -7.25
N PRO A 246 8.34 -7.67 -8.04
CA PRO A 246 7.24 -7.09 -8.79
C PRO A 246 6.26 -6.29 -7.94
N ALA A 247 5.91 -6.76 -6.74
CA ALA A 247 5.01 -6.05 -5.86
C ALA A 247 5.61 -4.75 -5.30
N ILE A 248 6.92 -4.72 -4.97
CA ILE A 248 7.64 -3.49 -4.61
C ILE A 248 7.57 -2.47 -5.76
N LEU A 249 7.85 -2.91 -6.98
CA LEU A 249 7.79 -2.04 -8.15
C LEU A 249 6.36 -1.52 -8.38
N ASN A 250 5.34 -2.35 -8.23
CA ASN A 250 3.93 -1.93 -8.32
C ASN A 250 3.59 -0.79 -7.35
N LEU A 251 4.16 -0.80 -6.15
CA LEU A 251 3.97 0.25 -5.15
C LEU A 251 4.76 1.53 -5.46
N ALA A 252 5.86 1.44 -6.21
CA ALA A 252 6.69 2.57 -6.59
C ALA A 252 6.21 3.28 -7.87
N LEU A 253 5.61 2.54 -8.82
CA LEU A 253 5.19 3.06 -10.12
C LEU A 253 4.25 4.28 -10.07
N PRO A 254 3.27 4.39 -9.15
CA PRO A 254 2.43 5.58 -9.04
C PRO A 254 3.22 6.86 -8.77
N SER A 255 4.25 6.80 -7.92
CA SER A 255 5.09 7.98 -7.62
C SER A 255 5.88 8.45 -8.85
N PHE A 256 6.37 7.50 -9.65
CA PHE A 256 7.04 7.81 -10.91
C PHE A 256 6.08 8.47 -11.91
N LEU A 257 4.86 7.96 -12.02
CA LEU A 257 3.82 8.58 -12.86
C LEU A 257 3.49 10.00 -12.40
N ILE A 258 3.31 10.21 -11.08
CA ILE A 258 2.99 11.54 -10.55
C ILE A 258 4.08 12.55 -10.91
N SER A 259 5.36 12.18 -10.76
CA SER A 259 6.50 13.04 -11.12
C SER A 259 6.49 13.41 -12.61
N PHE A 260 6.22 12.44 -13.47
CA PHE A 260 6.11 12.67 -14.91
C PHE A 260 4.94 13.62 -15.26
N LEU A 261 3.75 13.35 -14.71
CA LEU A 261 2.56 14.18 -14.97
C LEU A 261 2.72 15.60 -14.42
N ASN A 262 3.36 15.76 -13.27
CA ASN A 262 3.70 17.08 -12.72
C ASN A 262 4.59 17.87 -13.69
N SER A 263 5.60 17.23 -14.30
CA SER A 263 6.48 17.86 -15.28
C SER A 263 5.70 18.31 -16.54
N VAL A 264 4.74 17.50 -17.00
CA VAL A 264 3.90 17.84 -18.14
C VAL A 264 2.96 19.00 -17.81
N LEU A 265 2.33 18.99 -16.64
CA LEU A 265 1.34 19.99 -16.22
C LEU A 265 1.96 21.32 -15.81
N ALA A 266 3.15 21.31 -15.20
CA ALA A 266 3.89 22.51 -14.83
C ALA A 266 4.23 23.39 -16.04
N ALA A 267 4.37 22.80 -17.22
CA ALA A 267 4.57 23.53 -18.47
C ALA A 267 3.37 24.42 -18.85
N TYR A 268 2.19 24.20 -18.27
CA TYR A 268 0.99 24.99 -18.51
C TYR A 268 0.72 25.98 -17.37
N SER A 269 0.69 25.51 -16.12
CA SER A 269 0.53 26.35 -14.91
C SER A 269 0.70 25.49 -13.66
N ASP A 270 1.21 26.12 -12.58
CA ASP A 270 1.30 25.52 -11.25
C ASP A 270 -0.07 25.09 -10.70
N SER A 271 -1.16 25.77 -11.08
CA SER A 271 -2.52 25.37 -10.69
C SER A 271 -2.89 23.96 -11.14
N TYR A 272 -2.40 23.49 -12.28
CA TYR A 272 -2.67 22.12 -12.75
C TYR A 272 -1.88 21.07 -11.97
N VAL A 273 -0.69 21.40 -11.47
CA VAL A 273 0.08 20.56 -10.55
C VAL A 273 -0.68 20.42 -9.22
N VAL A 274 -1.24 21.53 -8.71
CA VAL A 274 -2.10 21.53 -7.51
C VAL A 274 -3.33 20.64 -7.71
N ILE A 275 -4.01 20.77 -8.87
CA ILE A 275 -5.18 19.93 -9.21
C ILE A 275 -4.82 18.45 -9.22
N LEU A 276 -3.68 18.07 -9.82
CA LEU A 276 -3.22 16.69 -9.83
C LEU A 276 -2.95 16.18 -8.40
N GLY A 277 -2.32 16.99 -7.56
CA GLY A 277 -2.08 16.67 -6.15
C GLY A 277 -3.37 16.42 -5.37
N ILE A 278 -4.38 17.28 -5.55
CA ILE A 278 -5.72 17.13 -4.94
C ILE A 278 -6.37 15.84 -5.45
N TYR A 279 -6.33 15.60 -6.76
CA TYR A 279 -6.86 14.36 -7.35
C TYR A 279 -6.28 13.10 -6.68
N TYR A 280 -4.95 13.01 -6.53
CA TYR A 280 -4.33 11.83 -5.91
C TYR A 280 -4.70 11.66 -4.44
N LYS A 281 -4.87 12.75 -3.68
CA LYS A 281 -5.41 12.68 -2.31
C LYS A 281 -6.83 12.11 -2.29
N LEU A 282 -7.71 12.61 -3.14
CA LEU A 282 -9.09 12.11 -3.26
C LEU A 282 -9.11 10.66 -3.74
N GLN A 283 -8.30 10.31 -4.74
CA GLN A 283 -8.20 8.94 -5.25
C GLN A 283 -7.81 7.96 -4.15
N THR A 284 -6.87 8.32 -3.27
CA THR A 284 -6.46 7.46 -2.16
C THR A 284 -7.66 7.05 -1.31
N PHE A 285 -8.53 8.00 -0.94
CA PHE A 285 -9.73 7.70 -0.15
C PHE A 285 -10.76 6.89 -0.93
N LEU A 286 -10.98 7.22 -2.20
CA LEU A 286 -11.95 6.51 -3.05
C LEU A 286 -11.57 5.05 -3.32
N TYR A 287 -10.26 4.79 -3.49
CA TYR A 287 -9.75 3.43 -3.78
C TYR A 287 -9.49 2.60 -2.51
N LEU A 288 -9.46 3.22 -1.34
CA LEU A 288 -9.15 2.55 -0.07
C LEU A 288 -10.04 1.33 0.20
N PRO A 289 -11.39 1.39 0.07
CA PRO A 289 -12.23 0.21 0.30
C PRO A 289 -11.96 -0.91 -0.70
N ALA A 290 -11.76 -0.59 -1.98
CA ALA A 290 -11.44 -1.57 -3.00
C ALA A 290 -10.10 -2.26 -2.73
N ASN A 291 -9.07 -1.51 -2.35
CA ASN A 291 -7.78 -2.05 -1.96
C ASN A 291 -7.87 -2.94 -0.72
N GLY A 292 -8.71 -2.60 0.26
CA GLY A 292 -8.96 -3.44 1.43
C GLY A 292 -9.60 -4.79 1.06
N ILE A 293 -10.56 -4.80 0.13
CA ILE A 293 -11.17 -6.04 -0.37
C ILE A 293 -10.13 -6.88 -1.11
N ILE A 294 -9.28 -6.27 -1.93
CA ILE A 294 -8.21 -6.97 -2.66
C ILE A 294 -7.18 -7.58 -1.69
N GLN A 295 -6.85 -6.89 -0.60
CA GLN A 295 -5.99 -7.49 0.43
C GLN A 295 -6.62 -8.73 1.06
N GLY A 296 -7.94 -8.72 1.32
CA GLY A 296 -8.68 -9.89 1.79
C GLY A 296 -8.75 -11.02 0.77
N MET A 297 -8.81 -10.70 -0.51
CA MET A 297 -8.86 -11.66 -1.62
C MET A 297 -7.56 -12.45 -1.79
N ARG A 298 -6.39 -11.80 -1.67
CA ARG A 298 -5.07 -12.40 -2.00
C ARG A 298 -4.85 -13.76 -1.33
N PRO A 299 -4.92 -13.92 0.01
CA PRO A 299 -4.69 -15.22 0.64
C PRO A 299 -5.77 -16.23 0.30
N LEU A 300 -7.01 -15.82 0.07
CA LEU A 300 -8.08 -16.73 -0.35
C LEU A 300 -7.80 -17.31 -1.74
N ILE A 301 -7.33 -16.50 -2.67
CA ILE A 301 -6.91 -16.97 -4.01
C ILE A 301 -5.72 -17.90 -3.88
N GLY A 302 -4.66 -17.51 -3.16
CA GLY A 302 -3.46 -18.32 -2.97
C GLY A 302 -3.77 -19.70 -2.37
N TYR A 303 -4.55 -19.73 -1.29
CA TYR A 303 -4.97 -20.94 -0.62
C TYR A 303 -5.80 -21.86 -1.53
N ASN A 304 -6.85 -21.35 -2.17
CA ASN A 304 -7.72 -22.15 -3.02
C ASN A 304 -7.01 -22.60 -4.31
N PHE A 305 -6.04 -21.84 -4.78
CA PHE A 305 -5.18 -22.22 -5.90
C PHE A 305 -4.26 -23.39 -5.51
N GLY A 306 -3.61 -23.33 -4.33
CA GLY A 306 -2.82 -24.43 -3.77
C GLY A 306 -3.66 -25.70 -3.55
N ALA A 307 -4.90 -25.54 -3.09
CA ALA A 307 -5.87 -26.63 -2.90
C ALA A 307 -6.47 -27.17 -4.21
N ARG A 308 -6.07 -26.65 -5.39
CA ARG A 308 -6.62 -26.96 -6.72
C ARG A 308 -8.13 -26.69 -6.89
N GLU A 309 -8.69 -25.83 -6.04
CA GLU A 309 -10.11 -25.44 -6.04
C GLU A 309 -10.38 -24.28 -7.05
N MET A 310 -10.13 -24.52 -8.33
CA MET A 310 -10.20 -23.48 -9.38
C MET A 310 -11.58 -22.85 -9.52
N LYS A 311 -12.67 -23.60 -9.25
CA LYS A 311 -14.03 -23.03 -9.24
C LYS A 311 -14.18 -21.96 -8.17
N ARG A 312 -13.55 -22.17 -6.99
CA ARG A 312 -13.58 -21.21 -5.89
C ARG A 312 -12.68 -20.00 -6.20
N VAL A 313 -11.49 -20.21 -6.76
CA VAL A 313 -10.60 -19.11 -7.23
C VAL A 313 -11.36 -18.16 -8.15
N LYS A 314 -12.04 -18.69 -9.17
CA LYS A 314 -12.85 -17.89 -10.10
C LYS A 314 -14.01 -17.16 -9.40
N LYS A 315 -14.68 -17.82 -8.45
CA LYS A 315 -15.79 -17.22 -7.70
C LYS A 315 -15.31 -16.11 -6.76
N ILE A 316 -14.17 -16.30 -6.07
CA ILE A 316 -13.54 -15.28 -5.22
C ILE A 316 -13.16 -14.05 -6.06
N PHE A 317 -12.48 -14.26 -7.16
CA PHE A 317 -12.12 -13.19 -8.10
C PHE A 317 -13.35 -12.41 -8.58
N ARG A 318 -14.38 -13.13 -9.04
CA ARG A 318 -15.62 -12.52 -9.56
C ARG A 318 -16.29 -11.65 -8.50
N LEU A 319 -16.49 -12.17 -7.29
CA LEU A 319 -17.12 -11.41 -6.20
C LEU A 319 -16.29 -10.19 -5.78
N THR A 320 -14.94 -10.32 -5.77
CA THR A 320 -14.08 -9.18 -5.51
C THR A 320 -14.20 -8.12 -6.60
N LEU A 321 -14.22 -8.53 -7.87
CA LEU A 321 -14.39 -7.61 -9.00
C LEU A 321 -15.74 -6.90 -8.95
N GLU A 322 -16.83 -7.64 -8.72
CA GLU A 322 -18.17 -7.07 -8.57
C GLU A 322 -18.22 -6.03 -7.42
N SER A 323 -17.66 -6.37 -6.27
CA SER A 323 -17.56 -5.44 -5.13
C SER A 323 -16.72 -4.20 -5.45
N SER A 324 -15.58 -4.39 -6.11
CA SER A 324 -14.72 -3.28 -6.55
C SER A 324 -15.44 -2.39 -7.58
N CYS A 325 -16.17 -2.96 -8.51
CA CYS A 325 -16.98 -2.21 -9.47
C CYS A 325 -18.04 -1.35 -8.78
N VAL A 326 -18.74 -1.89 -7.77
CA VAL A 326 -19.72 -1.11 -6.99
C VAL A 326 -19.06 0.08 -6.30
N ILE A 327 -17.91 -0.14 -5.64
CA ILE A 327 -17.17 0.93 -4.97
C ILE A 327 -16.70 2.00 -5.97
N MET A 328 -16.14 1.58 -7.10
CA MET A 328 -15.67 2.50 -8.13
C MET A 328 -16.80 3.25 -8.82
N LEU A 329 -17.96 2.62 -8.98
CA LEU A 329 -19.17 3.29 -9.47
C LEU A 329 -19.64 4.37 -8.50
N LEU A 330 -19.67 4.07 -7.19
CA LEU A 330 -19.99 5.06 -6.17
C LEU A 330 -18.98 6.22 -6.18
N GLY A 331 -17.69 5.91 -6.30
CA GLY A 331 -16.63 6.93 -6.44
C GLY A 331 -16.82 7.81 -7.69
N THR A 332 -17.21 7.21 -8.82
CA THR A 332 -17.56 7.95 -10.04
C THR A 332 -18.74 8.89 -9.82
N ILE A 333 -19.82 8.39 -9.24
CA ILE A 333 -21.03 9.19 -8.95
C ILE A 333 -20.68 10.37 -8.03
N ILE A 334 -19.92 10.14 -6.96
CA ILE A 334 -19.47 11.19 -6.04
C ILE A 334 -18.65 12.27 -6.79
N CYS A 335 -17.69 11.85 -7.63
CA CYS A 335 -16.89 12.78 -8.42
C CYS A 335 -17.70 13.55 -9.47
N LEU A 336 -18.74 12.94 -10.05
CA LEU A 336 -19.59 13.62 -11.01
C LEU A 336 -20.52 14.66 -10.35
N LEU A 337 -21.11 14.30 -9.20
CA LEU A 337 -22.11 15.15 -8.52
C LEU A 337 -21.48 16.19 -7.60
N ALA A 338 -20.39 15.84 -6.92
CA ALA A 338 -19.76 16.66 -5.87
C ALA A 338 -18.36 17.17 -6.23
N SER A 339 -17.98 17.19 -7.52
CA SER A 339 -16.62 17.57 -7.94
C SER A 339 -16.19 18.97 -7.43
N THR A 340 -17.09 19.95 -7.47
CA THR A 340 -16.83 21.32 -7.00
C THR A 340 -16.61 21.36 -5.49
N GLN A 341 -17.47 20.69 -4.72
CA GLN A 341 -17.37 20.59 -3.27
C GLN A 341 -16.09 19.85 -2.84
N LEU A 342 -15.74 18.76 -3.54
CA LEU A 342 -14.50 18.04 -3.27
C LEU A 342 -13.25 18.88 -3.51
N MET A 343 -13.24 19.67 -4.59
CA MET A 343 -12.13 20.59 -4.86
C MET A 343 -12.06 21.72 -3.84
N SER A 344 -13.19 22.27 -3.43
CA SER A 344 -13.25 23.36 -2.44
C SER A 344 -12.79 22.99 -1.03
N LEU A 345 -12.67 21.68 -0.72
CA LEU A 345 -12.06 21.22 0.53
C LEU A 345 -10.53 21.47 0.58
N PHE A 346 -9.89 21.66 -0.56
CA PHE A 346 -8.43 21.74 -0.66
C PHE A 346 -7.91 23.09 -1.19
N THR A 347 -8.75 23.87 -1.84
CA THR A 347 -8.38 25.18 -2.40
C THR A 347 -9.57 26.14 -2.37
N THR A 348 -9.28 27.43 -2.24
CA THR A 348 -10.29 28.51 -2.25
C THR A 348 -10.26 29.33 -3.55
N THR A 349 -9.31 29.06 -4.45
CA THR A 349 -9.14 29.76 -5.72
C THR A 349 -10.21 29.33 -6.73
N PRO A 350 -11.13 30.21 -7.16
CA PRO A 350 -12.28 29.82 -8.00
C PRO A 350 -11.87 29.17 -9.33
N GLU A 351 -10.80 29.69 -9.98
CA GLU A 351 -10.32 29.13 -11.26
C GLU A 351 -9.78 27.71 -11.07
N THR A 352 -9.04 27.45 -9.98
CA THR A 352 -8.51 26.14 -9.65
C THR A 352 -9.63 25.15 -9.32
N ILE A 353 -10.68 25.61 -8.62
CA ILE A 353 -11.88 24.81 -8.32
C ILE A 353 -12.59 24.42 -9.61
N ALA A 354 -12.81 25.37 -10.52
CA ALA A 354 -13.50 25.13 -11.79
C ALA A 354 -12.72 24.14 -12.69
N ALA A 355 -11.41 24.37 -12.87
CA ALA A 355 -10.54 23.50 -13.66
C ALA A 355 -10.41 22.10 -13.02
N GLY A 356 -10.25 22.02 -11.70
CA GLY A 356 -10.15 20.78 -10.95
C GLY A 356 -11.45 19.96 -10.96
N SER A 357 -12.61 20.64 -10.87
CA SER A 357 -13.92 19.98 -11.00
C SER A 357 -14.09 19.33 -12.37
N LYS A 358 -13.66 20.01 -13.43
CA LYS A 358 -13.65 19.44 -14.79
C LYS A 358 -12.71 18.24 -14.87
N ALA A 359 -11.50 18.36 -14.30
CA ALA A 359 -10.53 17.28 -14.26
C ALA A 359 -11.09 16.04 -13.55
N LEU A 360 -11.67 16.19 -12.35
CA LEU A 360 -12.26 15.09 -11.59
C LEU A 360 -13.37 14.37 -12.36
N ARG A 361 -14.25 15.10 -13.04
CA ARG A 361 -15.31 14.50 -13.86
C ARG A 361 -14.76 13.68 -15.02
N ILE A 362 -13.72 14.17 -15.69
CA ILE A 362 -13.09 13.45 -16.81
C ILE A 362 -12.39 12.20 -16.31
N ILE A 363 -11.57 12.32 -15.28
CA ILE A 363 -10.76 11.21 -14.76
C ILE A 363 -11.66 10.12 -14.18
N SER A 364 -12.73 10.49 -13.47
CA SER A 364 -13.64 9.55 -12.82
C SER A 364 -14.37 8.63 -13.79
N ALA A 365 -14.49 8.99 -15.06
CA ALA A 365 -15.00 8.11 -16.11
C ALA A 365 -14.21 6.80 -16.24
N GLY A 366 -12.93 6.80 -15.85
CA GLY A 366 -12.09 5.62 -15.84
C GLY A 366 -12.22 4.74 -14.59
N PHE A 367 -12.80 5.22 -13.49
CA PHE A 367 -12.78 4.51 -12.20
C PHE A 367 -13.43 3.12 -12.28
N LEU A 368 -14.63 3.02 -12.85
CA LEU A 368 -15.31 1.74 -12.99
C LEU A 368 -14.47 0.73 -13.76
N VAL A 369 -13.86 1.15 -14.85
CA VAL A 369 -13.00 0.30 -15.68
C VAL A 369 -11.72 -0.10 -14.94
N SER A 370 -11.17 0.80 -14.13
CA SER A 370 -9.97 0.54 -13.32
C SER A 370 -10.16 -0.60 -12.31
N ALA A 371 -11.40 -0.88 -11.88
CA ALA A 371 -11.69 -2.03 -11.01
C ALA A 371 -11.17 -3.34 -11.61
N ILE A 372 -11.18 -3.49 -12.93
CA ILE A 372 -10.71 -4.70 -13.63
C ILE A 372 -9.20 -4.84 -13.46
N SER A 373 -8.44 -3.79 -13.74
CA SER A 373 -6.97 -3.82 -13.69
C SER A 373 -6.46 -3.99 -12.26
N VAL A 374 -7.03 -3.25 -11.29
CA VAL A 374 -6.61 -3.29 -9.89
C VAL A 374 -6.92 -4.66 -9.26
N THR A 375 -8.13 -5.18 -9.48
CA THR A 375 -8.52 -6.51 -8.96
C THR A 375 -7.70 -7.62 -9.60
N THR A 376 -7.44 -7.55 -10.92
CA THR A 376 -6.65 -8.56 -11.63
C THR A 376 -5.20 -8.54 -11.16
N SER A 377 -4.59 -7.36 -11.00
CA SER A 377 -3.23 -7.23 -10.46
C SER A 377 -3.11 -7.90 -9.10
N GLY A 378 -4.04 -7.60 -8.17
CA GLY A 378 -4.07 -8.25 -6.85
C GLY A 378 -4.32 -9.76 -6.90
N ALA A 379 -5.13 -10.25 -7.84
CA ALA A 379 -5.35 -11.67 -8.06
C ALA A 379 -4.09 -12.37 -8.57
N MET A 380 -3.33 -11.75 -9.49
CA MET A 380 -2.05 -12.28 -9.97
C MET A 380 -1.04 -12.39 -8.82
N GLU A 381 -0.97 -11.42 -7.92
CA GLU A 381 -0.14 -11.49 -6.73
C GLU A 381 -0.57 -12.66 -5.84
N GLY A 382 -1.86 -12.83 -5.57
CA GLY A 382 -2.39 -13.96 -4.79
C GLY A 382 -2.13 -15.32 -5.43
N LEU A 383 -2.12 -15.43 -6.76
CA LEU A 383 -1.74 -16.63 -7.51
C LEU A 383 -0.23 -16.89 -7.52
N GLY A 384 0.58 -16.03 -6.93
CA GLY A 384 2.03 -16.12 -7.00
C GLY A 384 2.61 -15.73 -8.37
N LYS A 385 1.86 -14.99 -9.18
CA LYS A 385 2.23 -14.55 -10.53
C LYS A 385 2.62 -13.07 -10.53
N GLY A 386 3.67 -12.72 -9.76
CA GLY A 386 4.12 -11.35 -9.57
C GLY A 386 4.47 -10.62 -10.88
N THR A 387 5.17 -11.28 -11.79
CA THR A 387 5.52 -10.70 -13.10
C THR A 387 4.28 -10.28 -13.90
N GLN A 388 3.21 -11.09 -13.86
CA GLN A 388 1.96 -10.76 -14.55
C GLN A 388 1.26 -9.55 -13.91
N SER A 389 1.31 -9.42 -12.57
CA SER A 389 0.85 -8.23 -11.86
C SER A 389 1.65 -6.99 -12.28
N LEU A 390 2.98 -7.09 -12.34
CA LEU A 390 3.85 -6.00 -12.77
C LEU A 390 3.58 -5.57 -14.22
N VAL A 391 3.35 -6.51 -15.13
CA VAL A 391 3.00 -6.18 -16.53
C VAL A 391 1.73 -5.31 -16.57
N ILE A 392 0.68 -5.68 -15.84
CA ILE A 392 -0.56 -4.88 -15.75
C ILE A 392 -0.25 -3.46 -15.24
N SER A 393 0.55 -3.36 -14.18
CA SER A 393 0.91 -2.07 -13.57
C SER A 393 1.79 -1.22 -14.49
N LEU A 394 2.72 -1.83 -15.23
CA LEU A 394 3.53 -1.10 -16.23
C LEU A 394 2.67 -0.50 -17.34
N PHE A 395 1.68 -1.24 -17.84
CA PHE A 395 0.73 -0.69 -18.81
C PHE A 395 -0.04 0.48 -18.23
N ARG A 396 -0.48 0.36 -16.99
CA ARG A 396 -1.28 1.36 -16.29
C ARG A 396 -0.51 2.64 -15.95
N TYR A 397 0.73 2.52 -15.48
CA TYR A 397 1.48 3.65 -14.91
C TYR A 397 2.60 4.19 -15.81
N VAL A 398 3.01 3.45 -16.86
CA VAL A 398 4.15 3.84 -17.69
C VAL A 398 3.83 3.74 -19.18
N ILE A 399 3.58 2.53 -19.68
CA ILE A 399 3.59 2.24 -21.11
C ILE A 399 2.45 2.96 -21.85
N VAL A 400 1.28 3.10 -21.26
CA VAL A 400 0.12 3.74 -21.92
C VAL A 400 -0.05 5.16 -21.43
N ILE A 401 -0.17 5.40 -20.11
CA ILE A 401 -0.56 6.71 -19.61
C ILE A 401 0.46 7.81 -19.92
N MET A 402 1.77 7.55 -19.80
CA MET A 402 2.77 8.59 -20.02
C MET A 402 2.80 9.06 -21.47
N PRO A 403 2.91 8.17 -22.49
CA PRO A 403 2.86 8.60 -23.88
C PRO A 403 1.53 9.22 -24.28
N VAL A 404 0.41 8.66 -23.80
CA VAL A 404 -0.94 9.19 -24.12
C VAL A 404 -1.14 10.57 -23.50
N ALA A 405 -0.76 10.76 -22.24
CA ALA A 405 -0.86 12.06 -21.55
C ALA A 405 0.02 13.10 -22.25
N TRP A 406 1.26 12.74 -22.57
CA TRP A 406 2.16 13.64 -23.28
C TRP A 406 1.62 14.03 -24.67
N LEU A 407 1.16 13.05 -25.45
CA LEU A 407 0.62 13.28 -26.80
C LEU A 407 -0.65 14.13 -26.74
N LEU A 408 -1.64 13.75 -25.93
CA LEU A 408 -2.90 14.46 -25.82
C LEU A 408 -2.73 15.88 -25.22
N SER A 409 -1.73 16.09 -24.37
CA SER A 409 -1.44 17.42 -23.85
C SER A 409 -1.03 18.41 -24.96
N ARG A 410 -0.39 17.92 -26.02
CA ARG A 410 0.00 18.77 -27.16
C ARG A 410 -1.19 19.26 -27.98
N PHE A 411 -2.28 18.51 -28.04
CA PHE A 411 -3.47 18.87 -28.82
C PHE A 411 -4.58 19.52 -27.98
N LEU A 412 -4.75 19.07 -26.74
CA LEU A 412 -5.86 19.45 -25.87
C LEU A 412 -5.41 20.18 -24.58
N GLY A 413 -4.12 20.51 -24.47
CA GLY A 413 -3.56 21.11 -23.26
C GLY A 413 -3.75 20.21 -22.03
N PRO A 414 -3.93 20.79 -20.82
CA PRO A 414 -4.12 20.03 -19.59
C PRO A 414 -5.33 19.08 -19.64
N THR A 415 -6.38 19.40 -20.38
CA THR A 415 -7.54 18.51 -20.57
C THR A 415 -7.14 17.19 -21.23
N GLY A 416 -6.11 17.20 -22.10
CA GLY A 416 -5.55 16.01 -22.70
C GLY A 416 -4.94 15.05 -21.67
N VAL A 417 -4.26 15.62 -20.66
CA VAL A 417 -3.70 14.82 -19.56
C VAL A 417 -4.82 14.10 -18.78
N TRP A 418 -5.93 14.80 -18.49
CA TRP A 418 -7.06 14.21 -17.78
C TRP A 418 -7.73 13.09 -18.59
N ASN A 419 -7.84 13.26 -19.89
CA ASN A 419 -8.38 12.21 -20.77
C ASN A 419 -7.48 10.97 -20.87
N ALA A 420 -6.18 11.12 -20.70
CA ALA A 420 -5.26 9.99 -20.71
C ALA A 420 -5.57 8.97 -19.60
N PHE A 421 -6.13 9.39 -18.46
CA PHE A 421 -6.47 8.47 -17.36
C PHE A 421 -7.52 7.43 -17.78
N TRP A 422 -8.68 7.85 -18.26
CA TRP A 422 -9.73 6.88 -18.60
C TRP A 422 -9.38 6.04 -19.84
N LEU A 423 -8.70 6.63 -20.83
CA LEU A 423 -8.20 5.88 -21.99
C LEU A 423 -7.22 4.78 -21.56
N THR A 424 -6.29 5.10 -20.66
CA THR A 424 -5.34 4.13 -20.11
C THR A 424 -6.07 2.99 -19.41
N GLU A 425 -7.09 3.29 -18.59
CA GLU A 425 -7.83 2.24 -17.89
C GLU A 425 -8.53 1.26 -18.85
N VAL A 426 -9.06 1.73 -19.99
CA VAL A 426 -9.65 0.87 -21.02
C VAL A 426 -8.61 -0.07 -21.62
N PHE A 427 -7.44 0.44 -22.01
CA PHE A 427 -6.36 -0.39 -22.54
C PHE A 427 -5.84 -1.38 -21.50
N THR A 428 -5.61 -0.91 -20.28
CA THR A 428 -5.11 -1.76 -19.20
C THR A 428 -6.11 -2.83 -18.81
N ALA A 429 -7.41 -2.55 -18.83
CA ALA A 429 -8.45 -3.55 -18.61
C ALA A 429 -8.40 -4.67 -19.65
N ALA A 430 -8.23 -4.34 -20.94
CA ALA A 430 -8.08 -5.34 -21.99
C ALA A 430 -6.84 -6.23 -21.78
N VAL A 431 -5.70 -5.62 -21.43
CA VAL A 431 -4.47 -6.34 -21.06
C VAL A 431 -4.73 -7.24 -19.85
N SER A 432 -5.38 -6.73 -18.82
CA SER A 432 -5.68 -7.44 -17.58
C SER A 432 -6.54 -8.68 -17.81
N VAL A 433 -7.61 -8.55 -18.59
CA VAL A 433 -8.48 -9.69 -18.97
C VAL A 433 -7.69 -10.73 -19.76
N THR A 434 -6.82 -10.30 -20.65
CA THR A 434 -5.98 -11.21 -21.46
C THR A 434 -4.99 -11.97 -20.58
N VAL A 435 -4.30 -11.26 -19.68
CA VAL A 435 -3.35 -11.85 -18.72
C VAL A 435 -4.07 -12.85 -17.82
N TYR A 436 -5.23 -12.48 -17.25
CA TYR A 436 -6.02 -13.34 -16.40
C TYR A 436 -6.43 -14.63 -17.09
N ARG A 437 -7.02 -14.52 -18.31
CA ARG A 437 -7.47 -15.67 -19.11
C ARG A 437 -6.31 -16.60 -19.47
N LYS A 438 -5.15 -16.04 -19.90
CA LYS A 438 -3.97 -16.84 -20.24
C LYS A 438 -3.39 -17.55 -19.02
N THR A 439 -3.36 -16.88 -17.86
CA THR A 439 -2.84 -17.47 -16.63
C THR A 439 -3.70 -18.63 -16.15
N LEU A 440 -5.03 -18.49 -16.15
CA LEU A 440 -5.93 -19.56 -15.71
C LEU A 440 -6.08 -20.71 -16.71
N LYS A 441 -5.74 -20.52 -17.98
CA LYS A 441 -5.70 -21.64 -18.94
C LYS A 441 -4.46 -22.53 -18.77
N LYS A 442 -3.39 -21.98 -18.18
CA LYS A 442 -2.12 -22.72 -17.93
C LYS A 442 -2.05 -23.32 -16.52
N ALA A 443 -3.00 -23.00 -15.66
CA ALA A 443 -3.11 -23.45 -14.27
C ALA A 443 -4.09 -24.61 -14.13
#